data_ad6f702fad06e9035514cd8d6d16763b
#
_entry.id   ad6f702fad06e9035514cd8d6d16763b
#
_cell.length_a   1.000
_cell.length_b   1.000
_cell.length_c   1.000
_cell.angle_alpha   90.00
_cell.angle_beta   90.00
_cell.angle_gamma   90.00
#
_symmetry.space_group_name_H-M   'P 1'
#
loop_
_entity.id
_entity.type
_entity.pdbx_description
1 polymer ?
#
loop_
_entity_poly.entity_id
_entity_poly.type
_entity_poly.pdbx_seq_one_letter_code
_entity_poly.pdbx_strand_id
1 'polypeptide(L)'
;EVAEYAKETGDVTICVECVNRFETHFLNIAEDAVKFCKDVGTGNVKVHLDCFHMIREEKSFSEAVKTCGKQYLGYVHVNENDRGIPGTGLVPFKEFFEAIKEIGYDGPLVIESFDPSFEELAGNCAIWRSFAKTGEELAVKGLANLKAIAETV
;
A
#
# COMPACT_ATOMS: atom_id res chain seq x y z
N GLU A 1 3.73 21.61 11.30
CA GLU A 1 4.24 21.28 12.65
C GLU A 1 4.79 19.85 12.72
N VAL A 2 3.94 18.76 12.62
CA VAL A 2 4.42 17.37 12.77
C VAL A 2 5.48 17.01 11.72
N ALA A 3 5.25 17.36 10.46
CA ALA A 3 6.19 17.10 9.37
C ALA A 3 7.51 17.87 9.51
N GLU A 4 7.46 19.10 9.97
CA GLU A 4 8.63 19.91 10.28
C GLU A 4 9.42 19.29 11.44
N TYR A 5 8.74 18.96 12.53
CA TYR A 5 9.36 18.29 13.67
C TYR A 5 10.05 16.97 13.28
N ALA A 6 9.37 16.13 12.48
CA ALA A 6 9.92 14.87 11.99
C ALA A 6 11.20 15.07 11.16
N LYS A 7 11.24 16.13 10.34
CA LYS A 7 12.39 16.49 9.52
C LYS A 7 13.56 17.04 10.36
N GLU A 8 13.26 17.87 11.35
CA GLU A 8 14.27 18.50 12.21
C GLU A 8 14.92 17.52 13.19
N THR A 9 14.15 16.54 13.67
CA THR A 9 14.60 15.63 14.74
C THR A 9 15.22 14.33 14.26
N GLY A 10 15.05 13.91 13.00
CA GLY A 10 15.57 12.62 12.57
C GLY A 10 15.51 12.34 11.06
N ASP A 11 15.25 13.36 10.25
CA ASP A 11 15.04 13.19 8.80
C ASP A 11 14.00 12.09 8.46
N VAL A 12 12.92 12.03 9.25
CA VAL A 12 11.88 11.03 9.13
C VAL A 12 10.91 11.40 8.03
N THR A 13 10.63 10.46 7.16
CA THR A 13 9.54 10.55 6.17
C THR A 13 8.22 10.10 6.79
N ILE A 14 7.18 10.92 6.64
CA ILE A 14 5.81 10.58 7.02
C ILE A 14 5.08 10.11 5.76
N CYS A 15 4.51 8.91 5.78
CA CYS A 15 3.71 8.41 4.68
C CYS A 15 2.23 8.45 5.06
N VAL A 16 1.42 9.16 4.26
CA VAL A 16 -0.04 9.22 4.43
C VAL A 16 -0.70 8.18 3.56
N GLU A 17 -1.49 7.33 4.18
CA GLU A 17 -2.14 6.22 3.50
C GLU A 17 -3.45 6.65 2.84
N CYS A 18 -3.65 6.19 1.59
CA CYS A 18 -4.93 6.24 0.92
C CYS A 18 -5.78 5.06 1.37
N VAL A 19 -6.80 5.32 2.18
CA VAL A 19 -7.66 4.30 2.78
C VAL A 19 -9.04 4.31 2.11
N ASN A 20 -9.66 3.14 1.93
CA ASN A 20 -10.94 3.03 1.24
C ASN A 20 -12.08 3.82 1.93
N ARG A 21 -13.12 4.12 1.16
CA ARG A 21 -14.28 4.95 1.57
C ARG A 21 -15.10 4.39 2.74
N PHE A 22 -14.94 3.12 3.09
CA PHE A 22 -15.65 2.53 4.23
C PHE A 22 -14.95 2.81 5.55
N GLU A 23 -13.67 3.20 5.50
CA GLU A 23 -12.84 3.47 6.67
C GLU A 23 -12.58 4.96 6.89
N THR A 24 -12.47 5.75 5.80
CA THR A 24 -12.28 7.20 5.89
C THR A 24 -12.94 7.94 4.73
N HIS A 25 -13.17 9.23 4.91
CA HIS A 25 -13.61 10.17 3.87
C HIS A 25 -12.52 11.19 3.50
N PHE A 26 -11.33 11.08 4.07
CA PHE A 26 -10.30 12.12 3.93
C PHE A 26 -9.41 11.91 2.70
N LEU A 27 -8.59 10.87 2.67
CA LEU A 27 -7.72 10.55 1.52
C LEU A 27 -8.05 9.15 1.02
N ASN A 28 -8.67 9.05 -0.14
CA ASN A 28 -9.07 7.76 -0.71
C ASN A 28 -8.28 7.38 -1.96
N ILE A 29 -7.77 8.36 -2.72
CA ILE A 29 -7.08 8.14 -3.98
C ILE A 29 -5.71 8.84 -4.02
N ALA A 30 -4.82 8.34 -4.86
CA ALA A 30 -3.47 8.86 -5.05
C ALA A 30 -3.44 10.36 -5.39
N GLU A 31 -4.37 10.85 -6.22
CA GLU A 31 -4.43 12.25 -6.63
C GLU A 31 -4.62 13.19 -5.43
N ASP A 32 -5.57 12.86 -4.54
CA ASP A 32 -5.85 13.65 -3.34
C ASP A 32 -4.67 13.61 -2.35
N ALA A 33 -4.05 12.45 -2.19
CA ALA A 33 -2.89 12.29 -1.31
C ALA A 33 -1.66 13.07 -1.83
N VAL A 34 -1.41 13.06 -3.13
CA VAL A 34 -0.34 13.87 -3.75
C VAL A 34 -0.63 15.35 -3.56
N LYS A 35 -1.89 15.78 -3.74
CA LYS A 35 -2.28 17.17 -3.47
C LYS A 35 -2.03 17.53 -2.00
N PHE A 36 -2.42 16.67 -1.07
CA PHE A 36 -2.16 16.86 0.35
C PHE A 36 -0.65 17.00 0.64
N CYS A 37 0.20 16.13 0.08
CA CYS A 37 1.66 16.24 0.25
C CYS A 37 2.21 17.58 -0.27
N LYS A 38 1.69 18.07 -1.40
CA LYS A 38 2.04 19.38 -1.96
C LYS A 38 1.60 20.53 -1.06
N ASP A 39 0.39 20.45 -0.52
CA ASP A 39 -0.18 21.47 0.36
C ASP A 39 0.59 21.56 1.70
N VAL A 40 1.08 20.43 2.23
CA VAL A 40 1.97 20.40 3.40
C VAL A 40 3.32 21.07 3.11
N GLY A 41 3.90 20.83 1.94
CA GLY A 41 5.05 21.55 1.41
C GLY A 41 6.40 21.32 2.09
N THR A 42 6.51 20.46 3.10
CA THR A 42 7.77 20.21 3.83
C THR A 42 8.74 19.27 3.10
N GLY A 43 8.26 18.53 2.09
CA GLY A 43 9.03 17.62 1.26
C GLY A 43 9.28 16.22 1.86
N ASN A 44 9.00 16.03 3.14
CA ASN A 44 9.12 14.73 3.83
C ASN A 44 7.77 14.05 4.11
N VAL A 45 6.68 14.58 3.57
CA VAL A 45 5.38 13.90 3.56
C VAL A 45 5.19 13.25 2.20
N LYS A 46 4.92 11.96 2.19
CA LYS A 46 4.76 11.13 0.99
C LYS A 46 3.50 10.30 1.06
N VAL A 47 3.15 9.69 -0.06
CA VAL A 47 1.98 8.83 -0.20
C VAL A 47 2.34 7.40 0.17
N HIS A 48 1.46 6.75 0.90
CA HIS A 48 1.43 5.31 1.08
C HIS A 48 0.28 4.74 0.25
N LEU A 49 0.60 3.87 -0.71
CA LEU A 49 -0.37 3.13 -1.50
C LEU A 49 -0.52 1.72 -0.94
N ASP A 50 -1.75 1.28 -0.73
CA ASP A 50 -2.09 -0.07 -0.32
C ASP A 50 -3.02 -0.70 -1.37
N CYS A 51 -2.61 -1.84 -1.95
CA CYS A 51 -3.36 -2.52 -3.01
C CYS A 51 -4.75 -2.97 -2.56
N PHE A 52 -4.96 -3.30 -1.27
CA PHE A 52 -6.27 -3.62 -0.72
C PHE A 52 -7.23 -2.43 -0.78
N HIS A 53 -6.72 -1.22 -0.51
CA HIS A 53 -7.54 -0.01 -0.63
C HIS A 53 -7.69 0.43 -2.09
N MET A 54 -6.62 0.37 -2.88
CA MET A 54 -6.63 0.75 -4.29
C MET A 54 -7.64 -0.02 -5.12
N ILE A 55 -7.82 -1.33 -4.90
CA ILE A 55 -8.78 -2.16 -5.64
C ILE A 55 -10.23 -1.67 -5.51
N ARG A 56 -10.51 -0.87 -4.51
CA ARG A 56 -11.82 -0.28 -4.24
C ARG A 56 -11.96 1.14 -4.78
N GLU A 57 -10.89 1.92 -4.76
CA GLU A 57 -10.95 3.36 -4.99
C GLU A 57 -10.37 3.78 -6.34
N GLU A 58 -9.31 3.13 -6.81
CA GLU A 58 -8.62 3.50 -8.02
C GLU A 58 -9.25 2.84 -9.27
N LYS A 59 -9.24 3.57 -10.37
CA LYS A 59 -9.70 3.04 -11.66
C LYS A 59 -8.59 2.31 -12.42
N SER A 60 -7.34 2.65 -12.14
CA SER A 60 -6.13 2.05 -12.69
C SER A 60 -5.02 2.12 -11.66
N PHE A 61 -4.40 0.98 -11.39
CA PHE A 61 -3.25 0.89 -10.51
C PHE A 61 -2.03 1.60 -11.12
N SER A 62 -1.85 1.46 -12.42
CA SER A 62 -0.77 2.12 -13.15
C SER A 62 -0.88 3.65 -13.05
N GLU A 63 -2.06 4.23 -13.29
CA GLU A 63 -2.24 5.68 -13.21
C GLU A 63 -2.08 6.21 -11.79
N ALA A 64 -2.54 5.49 -10.76
CA ALA A 64 -2.34 5.87 -9.37
C ALA A 64 -0.85 5.94 -9.00
N VAL A 65 -0.07 4.91 -9.39
CA VAL A 65 1.38 4.86 -9.19
C VAL A 65 2.07 6.02 -9.94
N LYS A 66 1.71 6.25 -11.20
CA LYS A 66 2.27 7.35 -12.02
C LYS A 66 1.93 8.72 -11.45
N THR A 67 0.73 8.89 -10.91
CA THR A 67 0.30 10.13 -10.24
C THR A 67 1.19 10.46 -9.04
N CYS A 68 1.56 9.46 -8.25
CA CYS A 68 2.53 9.64 -7.17
C CYS A 68 3.93 9.92 -7.72
N GLY A 69 4.35 9.19 -8.77
CA GLY A 69 5.72 9.21 -9.25
C GLY A 69 6.74 8.86 -8.16
N LYS A 70 8.02 8.79 -8.49
CA LYS A 70 9.09 8.55 -7.51
C LYS A 70 9.14 9.63 -6.42
N GLN A 71 8.72 10.83 -6.74
CA GLN A 71 8.82 11.99 -5.83
C GLN A 71 7.90 11.84 -4.63
N TYR A 72 6.66 11.39 -4.83
CA TYR A 72 5.66 11.35 -3.76
C TYR A 72 5.39 9.95 -3.22
N LEU A 73 5.69 8.87 -3.96
CA LEU A 73 5.52 7.52 -3.43
C LEU A 73 6.58 7.23 -2.37
N GLY A 74 6.15 6.98 -1.13
CA GLY A 74 7.04 6.76 0.01
C GLY A 74 6.97 5.34 0.57
N TYR A 75 5.81 4.71 0.50
CA TYR A 75 5.58 3.39 1.07
C TYR A 75 4.51 2.63 0.28
N VAL A 76 4.60 1.31 0.27
CA VAL A 76 3.63 0.47 -0.45
C VAL A 76 3.30 -0.78 0.33
N HIS A 77 2.00 -1.05 0.49
CA HIS A 77 1.49 -2.36 0.87
C HIS A 77 1.05 -3.15 -0.36
N VAL A 78 1.65 -4.32 -0.56
CA VAL A 78 1.35 -5.26 -1.66
C VAL A 78 0.40 -6.36 -1.18
N ASN A 79 -0.74 -5.94 -0.70
CA ASN A 79 -1.79 -6.80 -0.16
C ASN A 79 -2.71 -7.32 -1.26
N GLU A 80 -3.35 -8.46 -1.03
CA GLU A 80 -4.42 -8.93 -1.89
C GLU A 80 -5.74 -8.19 -1.57
N ASN A 81 -6.70 -8.25 -2.49
CA ASN A 81 -8.01 -7.57 -2.36
C ASN A 81 -8.84 -8.02 -1.16
N ASP A 82 -8.52 -9.15 -0.57
CA ASP A 82 -9.15 -9.70 0.65
C ASP A 82 -8.17 -9.81 1.83
N ARG A 83 -6.95 -9.24 1.69
CA ARG A 83 -5.83 -9.38 2.62
C ARG A 83 -5.33 -10.82 2.81
N GLY A 84 -5.65 -11.69 1.85
CA GLY A 84 -5.15 -13.05 1.74
C GLY A 84 -3.73 -13.13 1.15
N ILE A 85 -3.38 -14.32 0.65
CA ILE A 85 -2.06 -14.55 0.04
C ILE A 85 -1.94 -13.70 -1.25
N PRO A 86 -1.01 -12.75 -1.33
CA PRO A 86 -0.81 -11.94 -2.54
C PRO A 86 -0.61 -12.78 -3.80
N GLY A 87 -1.24 -12.37 -4.89
CA GLY A 87 -1.20 -13.07 -6.18
C GLY A 87 -2.23 -14.19 -6.33
N THR A 88 -3.16 -14.34 -5.38
CA THR A 88 -4.24 -15.35 -5.47
C THR A 88 -5.63 -14.76 -5.70
N GLY A 89 -5.75 -13.45 -5.78
CA GLY A 89 -7.02 -12.74 -5.87
C GLY A 89 -7.14 -11.85 -7.12
N LEU A 90 -7.59 -10.62 -6.91
CA LEU A 90 -7.99 -9.72 -7.99
C LEU A 90 -7.01 -8.57 -8.24
N VAL A 91 -6.01 -8.38 -7.38
CA VAL A 91 -5.06 -7.28 -7.53
C VAL A 91 -4.21 -7.47 -8.79
N PRO A 92 -4.15 -6.47 -9.70
CA PRO A 92 -3.40 -6.57 -10.95
C PRO A 92 -1.91 -6.31 -10.71
N PHE A 93 -1.24 -7.19 -9.93
CA PHE A 93 0.15 -7.01 -9.50
C PHE A 93 1.12 -6.82 -10.68
N LYS A 94 0.88 -7.45 -11.83
CA LYS A 94 1.74 -7.25 -13.00
C LYS A 94 1.70 -5.79 -13.46
N GLU A 95 0.50 -5.24 -13.71
CA GLU A 95 0.32 -3.83 -14.09
C GLU A 95 0.92 -2.89 -13.03
N PHE A 96 0.70 -3.22 -11.76
CA PHE A 96 1.23 -2.44 -10.64
C PHE A 96 2.76 -2.42 -10.62
N PHE A 97 3.42 -3.57 -10.78
CA PHE A 97 4.88 -3.65 -10.78
C PHE A 97 5.51 -3.04 -12.03
N GLU A 98 4.85 -3.14 -13.19
CA GLU A 98 5.27 -2.41 -14.40
C GLU A 98 5.31 -0.89 -14.13
N ALA A 99 4.28 -0.35 -13.49
CA ALA A 99 4.22 1.07 -13.13
C ALA A 99 5.24 1.46 -12.06
N ILE A 100 5.42 0.64 -11.01
CA ILE A 100 6.45 0.83 -9.98
C ILE A 100 7.85 0.92 -10.60
N LYS A 101 8.15 0.02 -11.54
CA LYS A 101 9.42 0.00 -12.27
C LYS A 101 9.57 1.22 -13.19
N GLU A 102 8.49 1.60 -13.89
CA GLU A 102 8.47 2.75 -14.81
C GLU A 102 8.80 4.06 -14.08
N ILE A 103 8.25 4.29 -12.88
CA ILE A 103 8.54 5.49 -12.09
C ILE A 103 9.90 5.42 -11.36
N GLY A 104 10.57 4.27 -11.39
CA GLY A 104 11.86 4.06 -10.71
C GLY A 104 11.75 4.07 -9.19
N TYR A 105 10.64 3.60 -8.63
CA TYR A 105 10.49 3.46 -7.18
C TYR A 105 11.39 2.34 -6.66
N ASP A 106 12.16 2.63 -5.62
CA ASP A 106 13.15 1.73 -4.99
C ASP A 106 12.91 1.56 -3.48
N GLY A 107 11.75 2.00 -2.99
CA GLY A 107 11.35 1.87 -1.59
C GLY A 107 10.78 0.49 -1.24
N PRO A 108 10.30 0.33 0.00
CA PRO A 108 9.78 -0.95 0.49
C PRO A 108 8.45 -1.33 -0.17
N LEU A 109 8.30 -2.63 -0.45
CA LEU A 109 7.05 -3.29 -0.80
C LEU A 109 6.74 -4.30 0.29
N VAL A 110 5.71 -4.07 1.09
CA VAL A 110 5.42 -4.81 2.32
C VAL A 110 4.08 -5.53 2.22
N ILE A 111 4.03 -6.78 2.66
CA ILE A 111 2.78 -7.52 2.80
C ILE A 111 2.19 -7.16 4.17
N GLU A 112 0.97 -6.61 4.17
CA GLU A 112 0.17 -6.45 5.37
C GLU A 112 -0.96 -7.49 5.36
N SER A 113 -1.15 -8.17 6.47
CA SER A 113 -2.28 -9.07 6.68
C SER A 113 -2.52 -9.24 8.18
N PHE A 114 -3.69 -9.74 8.54
CA PHE A 114 -4.11 -9.88 9.92
C PHE A 114 -4.46 -11.34 10.21
N ASP A 115 -3.82 -11.90 11.25
CA ASP A 115 -4.08 -13.26 11.68
C ASP A 115 -5.39 -13.30 12.50
N PRO A 116 -6.39 -14.12 12.09
CA PRO A 116 -7.66 -14.20 12.79
C PRO A 116 -7.56 -14.76 14.22
N SER A 117 -6.43 -15.31 14.65
CA SER A 117 -6.20 -15.71 16.03
C SER A 117 -6.08 -14.55 17.00
N PHE A 118 -5.81 -13.34 16.50
CA PHE A 118 -5.88 -12.08 17.25
C PHE A 118 -7.28 -11.48 17.10
N GLU A 119 -8.27 -12.01 17.80
CA GLU A 119 -9.70 -11.74 17.62
C GLU A 119 -10.06 -10.25 17.58
N GLU A 120 -9.50 -9.44 18.49
CA GLU A 120 -9.77 -8.00 18.55
C GLU A 120 -9.29 -7.28 17.29
N LEU A 121 -8.06 -7.57 16.84
CA LEU A 121 -7.49 -6.97 15.64
C LEU A 121 -8.22 -7.47 14.38
N ALA A 122 -8.49 -8.77 14.31
CA ALA A 122 -9.24 -9.37 13.22
C ALA A 122 -10.64 -8.78 13.08
N GLY A 123 -11.33 -8.57 14.23
CA GLY A 123 -12.63 -7.90 14.27
C GLY A 123 -12.57 -6.47 13.75
N ASN A 124 -11.59 -5.69 14.18
CA ASN A 124 -11.40 -4.30 13.72
C ASN A 124 -11.06 -4.20 12.22
N CYS A 125 -10.36 -5.21 11.68
CA CYS A 125 -9.97 -5.28 10.27
C CYS A 125 -10.95 -6.08 9.40
N ALA A 126 -12.10 -6.50 9.95
CA ALA A 126 -13.14 -7.28 9.28
C ALA A 126 -12.62 -8.62 8.67
N ILE A 127 -11.71 -9.29 9.37
CA ILE A 127 -11.17 -10.59 8.98
C ILE A 127 -12.05 -11.70 9.57
N TRP A 128 -13.05 -12.13 8.81
CA TRP A 128 -14.08 -13.07 9.26
C TRP A 128 -13.76 -14.53 8.92
N ARG A 129 -12.64 -14.79 8.25
CA ARG A 129 -12.17 -16.14 7.90
C ARG A 129 -10.66 -16.17 7.76
N SER A 130 -10.07 -17.36 7.92
CA SER A 130 -8.66 -17.57 7.63
C SER A 130 -8.39 -17.62 6.12
N PHE A 131 -7.35 -16.94 5.65
CA PHE A 131 -6.92 -16.93 4.24
C PHE A 131 -5.72 -17.86 4.00
N ALA A 132 -5.08 -18.34 5.05
CA ALA A 132 -4.00 -19.32 5.05
C ALA A 132 -4.08 -20.15 6.34
N LYS A 133 -3.34 -21.22 6.41
CA LYS A 133 -3.30 -22.06 7.64
C LYS A 133 -2.58 -21.35 8.78
N THR A 134 -1.57 -20.53 8.45
CA THR A 134 -0.78 -19.74 9.38
C THR A 134 -0.36 -18.43 8.74
N GLY A 135 -0.04 -17.40 9.54
CA GLY A 135 0.55 -16.16 9.06
C GLY A 135 1.89 -16.38 8.34
N GLU A 136 2.69 -17.36 8.79
CA GLU A 136 3.93 -17.75 8.11
C GLU A 136 3.66 -18.29 6.68
N GLU A 137 2.66 -19.17 6.52
CA GLU A 137 2.27 -19.67 5.19
C GLU A 137 1.87 -18.51 4.26
N LEU A 138 1.09 -17.56 4.76
CA LEU A 138 0.69 -16.37 4.00
C LEU A 138 1.91 -15.56 3.57
N ALA A 139 2.81 -15.26 4.49
CA ALA A 139 4.01 -14.47 4.20
C ALA A 139 4.93 -15.16 3.19
N VAL A 140 5.21 -16.45 3.38
CA VAL A 140 6.12 -17.20 2.50
C VAL A 140 5.55 -17.36 1.10
N LYS A 141 4.28 -17.78 0.98
CA LYS A 141 3.62 -17.92 -0.32
C LYS A 141 3.40 -16.60 -1.02
N GLY A 142 2.97 -15.57 -0.27
CA GLY A 142 2.78 -14.22 -0.80
C GLY A 142 4.08 -13.66 -1.37
N LEU A 143 5.17 -13.76 -0.61
CA LEU A 143 6.48 -13.30 -1.09
C LEU A 143 6.94 -14.06 -2.34
N ALA A 144 6.74 -15.38 -2.38
CA ALA A 144 7.10 -16.19 -3.55
C ALA A 144 6.29 -15.77 -4.79
N ASN A 145 4.98 -15.59 -4.66
CA ASN A 145 4.11 -15.14 -5.75
C ASN A 145 4.51 -13.75 -6.26
N LEU A 146 4.71 -12.79 -5.35
CA LEU A 146 5.11 -11.43 -5.72
C LEU A 146 6.45 -11.40 -6.45
N LYS A 147 7.45 -12.16 -5.98
CA LYS A 147 8.74 -12.31 -6.68
C LYS A 147 8.58 -12.89 -8.08
N ALA A 148 7.80 -13.98 -8.21
CA ALA A 148 7.55 -14.60 -9.51
C ALA A 148 6.87 -13.63 -10.50
N ILE A 149 5.91 -12.81 -10.02
CA ILE A 149 5.27 -11.78 -10.85
C ILE A 149 6.29 -10.69 -11.23
N ALA A 150 7.07 -10.20 -10.26
CA ALA A 150 8.07 -9.17 -10.50
C ALA A 150 9.16 -9.58 -11.52
N GLU A 151 9.49 -10.87 -11.62
CA GLU A 151 10.41 -11.40 -12.63
C GLU A 151 9.86 -11.34 -14.07
N THR A 152 8.55 -11.11 -14.22
CA THR A 152 7.88 -11.04 -15.55
C THR A 152 7.80 -9.63 -16.11
N VAL A 153 8.25 -8.60 -15.38
CA VAL A 153 8.12 -7.18 -15.73
C VAL A 153 9.46 -6.45 -15.92
#